data_55becf1a79e3baf003b2e6bbfcd43088
#
_entry.id   55becf1a79e3baf003b2e6bbfcd43088
#
_cell.length_a   1.000
_cell.length_b   1.000
_cell.length_c   1.000
_cell.angle_alpha   90.00
_cell.angle_beta   90.00
_cell.angle_gamma   90.00
#
_symmetry.space_group_name_H-M   'P 1'
#
loop_
_entity.id
_entity.type
_entity.pdbx_description
1 polymer ?
#
loop_
_entity_poly.entity_id
_entity_poly.type
_entity_poly.pdbx_seq_one_letter_code
_entity_poly.pdbx_strand_id
1 'polypeptide(L)'
;MFSHSVYNIFMKKSATEILTEKNISITSPRLLIIEEILNNKNPISIEKLQKQLEGRVALSTLYRALNDLKSVEIIKEFTTTDSITVFEVAEHDGSHHHHLFCTRCGDIIDINLSKKFETNLDTEVVKIEKAFNFEIKDHTLELLGLCSKCVD
;
A
#
# COMPACT_ATOMS: atom_id res chain seq x y z
N MET A 1 -6.87 -13.45 32.31
CA MET A 1 -8.25 -13.47 31.79
C MET A 1 -8.24 -12.88 30.40
N PHE A 2 -8.71 -13.63 29.46
CA PHE A 2 -8.46 -13.50 28.03
C PHE A 2 -9.17 -12.29 27.43
N SER A 3 -8.39 -11.32 26.94
CA SER A 3 -8.90 -10.28 26.06
C SER A 3 -9.06 -10.89 24.67
N HIS A 4 -10.29 -11.09 24.25
CA HIS A 4 -10.65 -11.47 22.90
C HIS A 4 -10.32 -10.27 21.99
N SER A 5 -9.20 -10.39 21.29
CA SER A 5 -8.96 -9.61 20.10
C SER A 5 -10.04 -9.98 19.09
N VAL A 6 -11.04 -9.13 18.96
CA VAL A 6 -12.04 -9.23 17.90
C VAL A 6 -11.29 -8.86 16.63
N TYR A 7 -10.72 -9.86 15.96
CA TYR A 7 -10.31 -9.73 14.58
C TYR A 7 -11.56 -9.39 13.78
N ASN A 8 -11.68 -8.13 13.46
CA ASN A 8 -12.65 -7.65 12.50
C ASN A 8 -12.36 -8.38 11.18
N ILE A 9 -13.16 -9.43 10.90
CA ILE A 9 -13.17 -10.10 9.61
C ILE A 9 -13.88 -9.13 8.66
N PHE A 10 -13.18 -8.08 8.26
CA PHE A 10 -13.55 -7.36 7.04
C PHE A 10 -13.32 -8.36 5.90
N MET A 11 -14.40 -8.76 5.25
CA MET A 11 -14.33 -9.59 4.03
C MET A 11 -13.50 -8.81 3.01
N LYS A 12 -12.26 -9.26 2.81
CA LYS A 12 -11.34 -8.69 1.84
C LYS A 12 -12.00 -8.84 0.47
N LYS A 13 -12.31 -7.74 -0.21
CA LYS A 13 -12.90 -7.78 -1.55
C LYS A 13 -12.04 -8.61 -2.49
N SER A 14 -12.67 -9.40 -3.34
CA SER A 14 -11.97 -10.14 -4.40
C SER A 14 -11.46 -9.18 -5.49
N ALA A 15 -10.45 -9.60 -6.23
CA ALA A 15 -9.95 -8.83 -7.38
C ALA A 15 -11.06 -8.51 -8.40
N THR A 16 -12.00 -9.44 -8.60
CA THR A 16 -13.16 -9.24 -9.48
C THR A 16 -14.09 -8.13 -8.99
N GLU A 17 -14.41 -8.12 -7.69
CA GLU A 17 -15.26 -7.08 -7.09
C GLU A 17 -14.61 -5.70 -7.20
N ILE A 18 -13.30 -5.61 -6.94
CA ILE A 18 -12.54 -4.36 -7.06
C ILE A 18 -12.60 -3.80 -8.49
N LEU A 19 -12.37 -4.64 -9.51
CA LEU A 19 -12.43 -4.23 -10.92
C LEU A 19 -13.84 -3.80 -11.32
N THR A 20 -14.86 -4.52 -10.85
CA THR A 20 -16.26 -4.23 -11.15
C THR A 20 -16.70 -2.89 -10.57
N GLU A 21 -16.37 -2.61 -9.31
CA GLU A 21 -16.71 -1.35 -8.64
C GLU A 21 -16.09 -0.13 -9.32
N LYS A 22 -14.91 -0.27 -9.88
CA LYS A 22 -14.21 0.79 -10.61
C LYS A 22 -14.59 0.87 -12.08
N ASN A 23 -15.55 0.05 -12.55
CA ASN A 23 -15.98 -0.03 -13.95
C ASN A 23 -14.84 -0.24 -14.94
N ILE A 24 -13.80 -0.98 -14.52
CA ILE A 24 -12.67 -1.34 -15.39
C ILE A 24 -12.83 -2.77 -15.90
N SER A 25 -12.48 -3.00 -17.16
CA SER A 25 -12.63 -4.32 -17.80
C SER A 25 -11.84 -5.39 -17.06
N ILE A 26 -12.50 -6.52 -16.77
CA ILE A 26 -11.90 -7.69 -16.15
C ILE A 26 -11.07 -8.42 -17.20
N THR A 27 -9.76 -8.44 -16.99
CA THR A 27 -8.81 -9.17 -17.82
C THR A 27 -7.92 -10.07 -16.95
N SER A 28 -7.44 -11.17 -17.51
CA SER A 28 -6.57 -12.10 -16.77
C SER A 28 -5.33 -11.41 -16.15
N PRO A 29 -4.59 -10.55 -16.85
CA PRO A 29 -3.47 -9.84 -16.24
C PRO A 29 -3.87 -8.96 -15.04
N ARG A 30 -4.96 -8.22 -15.14
CA ARG A 30 -5.42 -7.35 -14.04
C ARG A 30 -5.84 -8.16 -12.81
N LEU A 31 -6.57 -9.27 -13.02
CA LEU A 31 -6.94 -10.17 -11.92
C LEU A 31 -5.69 -10.72 -11.23
N LEU A 32 -4.77 -11.30 -11.98
CA LEU A 32 -3.54 -11.88 -11.44
C LEU A 32 -2.71 -10.87 -10.65
N ILE A 33 -2.58 -9.65 -11.15
CA ILE A 33 -1.82 -8.58 -10.48
C ILE A 33 -2.48 -8.21 -9.15
N ILE A 34 -3.80 -7.96 -9.15
CA ILE A 34 -4.53 -7.59 -7.93
C ILE A 34 -4.48 -8.74 -6.91
N GLU A 35 -4.68 -9.98 -7.35
CA GLU A 35 -4.61 -11.17 -6.49
C GLU A 35 -3.23 -11.29 -5.82
N GLU A 36 -2.14 -11.11 -6.57
CA GLU A 36 -0.79 -11.17 -6.02
C GLU A 36 -0.54 -10.05 -5.00
N ILE A 37 -1.01 -8.83 -5.27
CA ILE A 37 -0.90 -7.72 -4.31
C ILE A 37 -1.74 -8.00 -3.05
N LEU A 38 -2.98 -8.50 -3.21
CA LEU A 38 -3.87 -8.84 -2.08
C LEU A 38 -3.34 -10.00 -1.23
N ASN A 39 -2.63 -10.95 -1.82
CA ASN A 39 -2.04 -12.09 -1.12
C ASN A 39 -0.79 -11.71 -0.32
N ASN A 40 -0.16 -10.60 -0.64
CA ASN A 40 0.92 -10.06 0.16
C ASN A 40 0.33 -9.22 1.30
N LYS A 41 0.81 -9.44 2.51
CA LYS A 41 0.39 -8.68 3.71
C LYS A 41 0.94 -7.26 3.73
N ASN A 42 2.01 -7.03 3.00
CA ASN A 42 2.76 -5.79 2.93
C ASN A 42 2.88 -5.35 1.47
N PRO A 43 3.19 -4.08 1.20
CA PRO A 43 3.45 -3.60 -0.15
C PRO A 43 4.48 -4.49 -0.88
N ILE A 44 4.27 -4.71 -2.16
CA ILE A 44 5.09 -5.61 -2.97
C ILE A 44 5.95 -4.84 -3.96
N SER A 45 7.25 -5.14 -4.03
CA SER A 45 8.12 -4.52 -5.02
C SER A 45 7.81 -5.00 -6.44
N ILE A 46 8.15 -4.16 -7.43
CA ILE A 46 7.96 -4.50 -8.83
C ILE A 46 8.73 -5.77 -9.22
N GLU A 47 9.94 -5.94 -8.71
CA GLU A 47 10.78 -7.10 -8.98
C GLU A 47 10.16 -8.38 -8.42
N LYS A 48 9.63 -8.31 -7.20
CA LYS A 48 8.96 -9.45 -6.56
C LYS A 48 7.67 -9.80 -7.32
N LEU A 49 6.87 -8.80 -7.69
CA LEU A 49 5.64 -8.99 -8.46
C LEU A 49 5.94 -9.61 -9.83
N GLN A 50 6.95 -9.10 -10.53
CA GLN A 50 7.41 -9.65 -11.81
C GLN A 50 7.82 -11.12 -11.67
N LYS A 51 8.58 -11.46 -10.64
CA LYS A 51 9.01 -12.84 -10.38
C LYS A 51 7.82 -13.77 -10.09
N GLN A 52 6.84 -13.31 -9.30
CA GLN A 52 5.66 -14.12 -8.98
C GLN A 52 4.74 -14.33 -10.19
N LEU A 53 4.72 -13.40 -11.14
CA LEU A 53 3.90 -13.45 -12.35
C LEU A 53 4.67 -13.97 -13.58
N GLU A 54 5.93 -14.37 -13.42
CA GLU A 54 6.74 -14.90 -14.51
C GLU A 54 6.06 -16.10 -15.20
N GLY A 55 6.05 -16.08 -16.54
CA GLY A 55 5.36 -17.08 -17.36
C GLY A 55 3.84 -16.97 -17.42
N ARG A 56 3.21 -16.16 -16.55
CA ARG A 56 1.75 -15.91 -16.55
C ARG A 56 1.38 -14.57 -17.17
N VAL A 57 2.22 -13.57 -17.01
CA VAL A 57 2.02 -12.21 -17.52
C VAL A 57 3.31 -11.73 -18.17
N ALA A 58 3.23 -11.30 -19.43
CA ALA A 58 4.37 -10.71 -20.10
C ALA A 58 4.75 -9.36 -19.45
N LEU A 59 6.04 -9.04 -19.40
CA LEU A 59 6.56 -7.85 -18.72
C LEU A 59 5.91 -6.55 -19.21
N SER A 60 5.75 -6.38 -20.52
CA SER A 60 5.09 -5.21 -21.09
C SER A 60 3.61 -5.11 -20.69
N THR A 61 2.95 -6.25 -20.57
CA THR A 61 1.54 -6.32 -20.10
C THR A 61 1.45 -5.99 -18.61
N LEU A 62 2.40 -6.45 -17.80
CA LEU A 62 2.48 -6.12 -16.38
C LEU A 62 2.55 -4.60 -16.17
N TYR A 63 3.50 -3.93 -16.80
CA TYR A 63 3.65 -2.48 -16.65
C TYR A 63 2.44 -1.69 -17.15
N ARG A 64 1.84 -2.12 -18.27
CA ARG A 64 0.62 -1.48 -18.80
C ARG A 64 -0.54 -1.65 -17.81
N ALA A 65 -0.75 -2.86 -17.31
CA ALA A 65 -1.83 -3.12 -16.36
C ALA A 65 -1.63 -2.39 -15.02
N LEU A 66 -0.39 -2.29 -14.51
CA LEU A 66 -0.09 -1.50 -13.30
C LEU A 66 -0.41 -0.02 -13.51
N ASN A 67 -0.05 0.56 -14.66
CA ASN A 67 -0.40 1.94 -14.99
C ASN A 67 -1.91 2.16 -15.08
N ASP A 68 -2.64 1.23 -15.72
CA ASP A 68 -4.10 1.28 -15.78
C ASP A 68 -4.73 1.24 -14.38
N LEU A 69 -4.32 0.28 -13.55
CA LEU A 69 -4.83 0.11 -12.19
C LEU A 69 -4.51 1.31 -11.28
N LYS A 70 -3.35 1.91 -11.46
CA LYS A 70 -2.95 3.12 -10.76
C LYS A 70 -3.79 4.33 -11.20
N SER A 71 -4.05 4.49 -12.49
CA SER A 71 -4.82 5.62 -13.03
C SER A 71 -6.26 5.67 -12.55
N VAL A 72 -6.83 4.53 -12.15
CA VAL A 72 -8.19 4.41 -11.60
C VAL A 72 -8.19 4.23 -10.07
N GLU A 73 -7.05 4.44 -9.44
CA GLU A 73 -6.88 4.36 -7.97
C GLU A 73 -7.31 3.02 -7.37
N ILE A 74 -7.03 1.91 -8.06
CA ILE A 74 -7.15 0.55 -7.52
C ILE A 74 -5.89 0.19 -6.74
N ILE A 75 -4.73 0.62 -7.22
CA ILE A 75 -3.46 0.44 -6.54
C ILE A 75 -2.77 1.79 -6.32
N LYS A 76 -2.00 1.86 -5.25
CA LYS A 76 -1.05 2.94 -4.99
C LYS A 76 0.35 2.47 -5.31
N GLU A 77 1.15 3.40 -5.82
CA GLU A 77 2.57 3.23 -6.07
C GLU A 77 3.33 4.22 -5.21
N PHE A 78 4.35 3.77 -4.54
CA PHE A 78 5.29 4.65 -3.87
C PHE A 78 6.72 4.12 -4.01
N THR A 79 7.68 4.99 -3.78
CA THR A 79 9.10 4.66 -3.89
C THR A 79 9.72 4.70 -2.51
N THR A 80 10.40 3.63 -2.13
CA THR A 80 11.13 3.57 -0.87
C THR A 80 12.37 4.48 -0.90
N THR A 81 12.97 4.72 0.25
CA THR A 81 14.22 5.49 0.38
C THR A 81 15.36 4.92 -0.45
N ASP A 82 15.36 3.60 -0.69
CA ASP A 82 16.35 2.91 -1.53
C ASP A 82 15.97 2.94 -3.03
N SER A 83 15.02 3.79 -3.41
CA SER A 83 14.53 3.93 -4.79
C SER A 83 13.86 2.67 -5.35
N ILE A 84 13.31 1.82 -4.48
CA ILE A 84 12.55 0.64 -4.88
C ILE A 84 11.08 1.05 -5.06
N THR A 85 10.53 0.76 -6.23
CA THR A 85 9.10 0.96 -6.49
C THR A 85 8.28 -0.19 -5.91
N VAL A 86 7.26 0.15 -5.11
CA VAL A 86 6.36 -0.81 -4.46
C VAL A 86 4.90 -0.45 -4.73
N PHE A 87 4.05 -1.47 -4.64
CA PHE A 87 2.61 -1.37 -4.90
C PHE A 87 1.81 -1.95 -3.74
N GLU A 88 0.67 -1.34 -3.47
CA GLU A 88 -0.36 -1.84 -2.56
C GLU A 88 -1.75 -1.58 -3.16
N VAL A 89 -2.76 -2.32 -2.73
CA VAL A 89 -4.15 -2.02 -3.07
C VAL A 89 -4.57 -0.76 -2.31
N ALA A 90 -5.14 0.20 -3.03
CA ALA A 90 -5.69 1.40 -2.41
C ALA A 90 -6.86 1.00 -1.50
N GLU A 91 -6.73 1.28 -0.21
CA GLU A 91 -7.82 1.03 0.72
C GLU A 91 -8.93 2.06 0.52
N HIS A 92 -10.15 1.56 0.32
CA HIS A 92 -11.32 2.40 0.08
C HIS A 92 -12.07 2.80 1.36
N ASP A 93 -11.66 2.25 2.50
CA ASP A 93 -12.32 2.49 3.80
C ASP A 93 -11.73 3.68 4.57
N GLY A 94 -10.76 4.39 3.97
CA GLY A 94 -10.09 5.53 4.60
C GLY A 94 -9.17 5.14 5.76
N SER A 95 -8.77 3.87 5.86
CA SER A 95 -7.76 3.48 6.83
C SER A 95 -6.43 4.11 6.43
N HIS A 96 -5.95 5.00 7.29
CA HIS A 96 -4.66 5.63 7.16
C HIS A 96 -3.61 4.78 7.87
N HIS A 97 -2.57 4.38 7.17
CA HIS A 97 -1.47 3.61 7.72
C HIS A 97 -0.12 4.20 7.28
N HIS A 98 0.91 3.79 7.97
CA HIS A 98 2.28 4.20 7.74
C HIS A 98 3.17 2.97 7.55
N HIS A 99 4.42 3.17 7.16
CA HIS A 99 5.31 2.08 6.83
C HIS A 99 6.59 2.08 7.67
N LEU A 100 7.05 0.87 8.02
CA LEU A 100 8.40 0.61 8.48
C LEU A 100 9.22 0.05 7.31
N PHE A 101 10.38 0.59 7.07
CA PHE A 101 11.32 0.08 6.06
C PHE A 101 12.56 -0.50 6.71
N CYS A 102 12.90 -1.73 6.36
CA CYS A 102 14.18 -2.30 6.72
C CYS A 102 15.25 -1.85 5.72
N THR A 103 16.21 -1.06 6.18
CA THR A 103 17.29 -0.51 5.34
C THR A 103 18.30 -1.57 4.89
N ARG A 104 18.27 -2.80 5.45
CA ARG A 104 19.18 -3.88 5.06
C ARG A 104 18.57 -4.85 4.05
N CYS A 105 17.34 -5.31 4.24
CA CYS A 105 16.70 -6.29 3.36
C CYS A 105 15.55 -5.76 2.51
N GLY A 106 15.17 -4.48 2.68
CA GLY A 106 14.06 -3.87 1.94
C GLY A 106 12.67 -4.35 2.38
N ASP A 107 12.54 -5.08 3.50
CA ASP A 107 11.25 -5.53 4.01
C ASP A 107 10.40 -4.33 4.46
N ILE A 108 9.11 -4.37 4.14
CA ILE A 108 8.17 -3.28 4.41
C ILE A 108 7.06 -3.83 5.30
N ILE A 109 6.71 -3.10 6.34
CA ILE A 109 5.67 -3.49 7.30
C ILE A 109 4.71 -2.32 7.48
N ASP A 110 3.41 -2.59 7.29
CA ASP A 110 2.36 -1.61 7.56
C ASP A 110 2.16 -1.43 9.05
N ILE A 111 2.09 -0.19 9.49
CA ILE A 111 1.85 0.16 10.89
C ILE A 111 0.72 1.19 11.02
N ASN A 112 0.00 1.11 12.12
CA ASN A 112 -0.96 2.13 12.52
C ASN A 112 -0.40 2.89 13.73
N LEU A 113 -0.41 4.20 13.65
CA LEU A 113 -0.07 5.05 14.78
C LEU A 113 -1.28 5.22 15.71
N SER A 114 -1.05 5.69 16.91
CA SER A 114 -2.14 5.92 17.85
C SER A 114 -3.04 7.06 17.38
N LYS A 115 -4.36 6.97 17.63
CA LYS A 115 -5.30 8.05 17.32
C LYS A 115 -4.89 9.40 17.89
N LYS A 116 -4.28 9.40 19.08
CA LYS A 116 -3.78 10.63 19.71
C LYS A 116 -2.67 11.28 18.88
N PHE A 117 -1.77 10.47 18.33
CA PHE A 117 -0.68 10.97 17.48
C PHE A 117 -1.26 11.56 16.19
N GLU A 118 -2.14 10.83 15.51
CA GLU A 118 -2.79 11.29 14.28
C GLU A 118 -3.54 12.60 14.49
N THR A 119 -4.35 12.70 15.55
CA THR A 119 -5.07 13.95 15.88
C THR A 119 -4.11 15.12 16.14
N ASN A 120 -2.98 14.87 16.79
CA ASN A 120 -1.98 15.92 17.00
C ASN A 120 -1.34 16.36 15.69
N LEU A 121 -1.02 15.41 14.80
CA LEU A 121 -0.47 15.68 13.48
C LEU A 121 -1.45 16.50 12.64
N ASP A 122 -2.73 16.13 12.60
CA ASP A 122 -3.79 16.89 11.92
C ASP A 122 -3.86 18.34 12.43
N THR A 123 -3.72 18.52 13.72
CA THR A 123 -3.71 19.84 14.35
C THR A 123 -2.52 20.68 13.88
N GLU A 124 -1.34 20.08 13.76
CA GLU A 124 -0.15 20.75 13.23
C GLU A 124 -0.29 21.06 11.74
N VAL A 125 -0.86 20.13 10.95
CA VAL A 125 -1.14 20.33 9.53
C VAL A 125 -2.00 21.57 9.32
N VAL A 126 -3.09 21.73 10.06
CA VAL A 126 -3.96 22.93 9.98
C VAL A 126 -3.21 24.23 10.31
N LYS A 127 -2.27 24.20 11.26
CA LYS A 127 -1.43 25.39 11.55
C LYS A 127 -0.49 25.73 10.40
N ILE A 128 0.11 24.70 9.81
CA ILE A 128 1.01 24.86 8.65
C ILE A 128 0.25 25.44 7.46
N GLU A 129 -0.93 24.89 7.16
CA GLU A 129 -1.79 25.40 6.09
C GLU A 129 -2.07 26.91 6.23
N LYS A 130 -2.44 27.32 7.44
CA LYS A 130 -2.71 28.72 7.75
C LYS A 130 -1.47 29.60 7.66
N ALA A 131 -0.33 29.10 8.15
CA ALA A 131 0.92 29.86 8.16
C ALA A 131 1.50 30.09 6.75
N PHE A 132 1.32 29.11 5.87
CA PHE A 132 1.91 29.12 4.53
C PHE A 132 0.89 29.35 3.41
N ASN A 133 -0.39 29.52 3.73
CA ASN A 133 -1.50 29.62 2.78
C ASN A 133 -1.46 28.45 1.76
N PHE A 134 -1.36 27.25 2.29
CA PHE A 134 -1.18 26.00 1.54
C PHE A 134 -2.32 25.03 1.83
N GLU A 135 -2.82 24.31 0.83
CA GLU A 135 -3.80 23.23 1.00
C GLU A 135 -3.06 21.89 1.03
N ILE A 136 -3.04 21.24 2.19
CA ILE A 136 -2.40 19.94 2.38
C ILE A 136 -3.46 18.85 2.20
N LYS A 137 -3.28 17.98 1.21
CA LYS A 137 -4.25 16.92 0.89
C LYS A 137 -3.96 15.60 1.58
N ASP A 138 -2.69 15.34 1.88
CA ASP A 138 -2.24 14.08 2.45
C ASP A 138 -0.87 14.26 3.12
N HIS A 139 -0.50 13.30 3.95
CA HIS A 139 0.85 13.21 4.52
C HIS A 139 1.34 11.77 4.50
N THR A 140 2.64 11.59 4.47
CA THR A 140 3.29 10.29 4.59
C THR A 140 4.28 10.33 5.75
N LEU A 141 4.35 9.25 6.51
CA LEU A 141 5.34 9.05 7.55
C LEU A 141 5.97 7.66 7.37
N GLU A 142 7.28 7.65 7.27
CA GLU A 142 8.07 6.43 7.10
C GLU A 142 9.07 6.33 8.25
N LEU A 143 9.16 5.14 8.84
CA LEU A 143 10.16 4.83 9.84
C LEU A 143 11.19 3.89 9.24
N LEU A 144 12.45 4.26 9.34
CA LEU A 144 13.59 3.54 8.77
C LEU A 144 14.37 2.84 9.86
N GLY A 145 14.70 1.56 9.68
CA GLY A 145 15.43 0.80 10.67
C GLY A 145 15.86 -0.57 10.18
N LEU A 146 16.12 -1.49 11.11
CA LEU A 146 16.44 -2.89 10.82
C LEU A 146 15.32 -3.79 11.35
N CYS A 147 14.83 -4.71 10.53
CA CYS A 147 13.87 -5.71 10.97
C CYS A 147 14.52 -6.77 11.88
N SER A 148 13.71 -7.58 12.55
CA SER A 148 14.17 -8.62 13.47
C SER A 148 15.11 -9.67 12.85
N LYS A 149 15.10 -9.81 11.52
CA LYS A 149 16.00 -10.71 10.79
C LYS A 149 17.35 -10.05 10.46
N CYS A 150 17.43 -8.73 10.56
CA CYS A 150 18.58 -7.93 10.17
C CYS A 150 19.26 -7.19 11.33
N VAL A 151 18.59 -7.07 12.44
CA VAL A 151 19.18 -6.61 13.71
C VAL A 151 20.05 -7.74 14.26
N ASP A 152 21.32 -7.47 14.52
CA ASP A 152 22.29 -8.43 15.10
C ASP A 152 22.05 -8.54 16.60
#